data_515135fe18ba9cc81e8dc34236bdee88
#
_entry.id   515135fe18ba9cc81e8dc34236bdee88
#
_cell.length_a   1.000
_cell.length_b   1.000
_cell.length_c   1.000
_cell.angle_alpha   90.00
_cell.angle_beta   90.00
_cell.angle_gamma   90.00
#
_symmetry.space_group_name_H-M   'P 1'
#
loop_
_entity.id
_entity.type
_entity.pdbx_description
1 polymer ?
#
loop_
_entity_poly.entity_id
_entity_poly.type
_entity_poly.pdbx_seq_one_letter_code
_entity_poly.pdbx_strand_id
1 'polypeptide(L)'
;MSENSIDRRKFLYGTGAVGVTGLAGCSGNGGDGGDGSDGSDGSDGSDGSDGSDGSGGGSQDLTLRVGTSAGGTQDVGLAVERAVSQESDALSYSTIESPGYIGTIRRMANNQFNAGITDNNSLSKALDETGAFSEQPVERIPQYGFYAFPYAIYIIARDGTGIETFDDLAGANVYPAEPGYSTRATTLDVWSQEPTADIYDQMNIQNMGVDSAPGAFEEGTIDASIAYGTPGVRYTGFVQEIASRTDIHYVEPTDALMESAESYPGAGSGTTSYDDWPIADTDIGTDEVFHWNLEVNYTFNPEANPDAVYELCRVVDEHNDVVNEGEAQFNDFGSTADMLGSARENIPVHRGAVQYYRDNDAWDDSLTEGDSA
;
A
#
# COMPACT_ATOMS: atom_id res chain seq x y z
N MET A 1 21.53 -36.78 36.55
CA MET A 1 20.36 -37.04 37.39
C MET A 1 19.84 -35.70 37.88
N SER A 2 18.86 -35.24 37.32
CA SER A 2 17.57 -34.70 37.71
C SER A 2 17.05 -33.78 36.60
N GLU A 3 16.12 -34.29 35.84
CA GLU A 3 15.28 -33.57 34.85
C GLU A 3 14.32 -32.66 35.63
N ASN A 4 14.22 -31.41 35.25
CA ASN A 4 13.09 -30.58 35.59
C ASN A 4 12.37 -30.18 34.32
N SER A 5 11.35 -30.96 33.97
CA SER A 5 10.36 -30.60 32.95
C SER A 5 9.41 -29.57 33.52
N ILE A 6 9.35 -28.38 32.95
CA ILE A 6 8.36 -27.35 33.25
C ILE A 6 7.11 -27.59 32.39
N ASP A 7 6.05 -27.92 33.05
CA ASP A 7 4.71 -28.22 32.55
C ASP A 7 4.03 -26.93 32.02
N ARG A 8 3.76 -26.86 30.68
CA ARG A 8 3.18 -25.71 29.97
C ARG A 8 1.65 -25.62 29.96
N ARG A 9 0.99 -26.12 30.99
CA ARG A 9 -0.48 -26.16 31.03
C ARG A 9 -1.12 -25.57 32.30
N LYS A 10 -0.81 -24.30 32.63
CA LYS A 10 -1.63 -23.56 33.63
C LYS A 10 -1.48 -22.06 33.44
N PHE A 11 -2.13 -21.50 32.42
CA PHE A 11 -2.50 -20.07 32.43
C PHE A 11 -3.77 -19.87 31.59
N LEU A 12 -4.88 -20.23 32.18
CA LEU A 12 -6.22 -19.79 31.76
C LEU A 12 -7.10 -19.85 32.99
N TYR A 13 -7.57 -18.69 33.42
CA TYR A 13 -8.79 -18.35 34.15
C TYR A 13 -8.52 -17.18 35.11
N GLY A 14 -8.96 -16.00 34.70
CA GLY A 14 -9.09 -14.81 35.53
C GLY A 14 -10.15 -13.89 34.94
N THR A 15 -11.42 -14.30 35.08
CA THR A 15 -12.59 -13.48 34.81
C THR A 15 -12.75 -12.41 35.86
N GLY A 16 -12.70 -11.13 35.47
CA GLY A 16 -13.10 -9.99 36.28
C GLY A 16 -14.27 -9.26 35.61
N ALA A 17 -15.48 -9.52 36.11
CA ALA A 17 -16.69 -8.79 35.78
C ALA A 17 -16.71 -7.45 36.50
N VAL A 18 -16.91 -6.34 35.78
CA VAL A 18 -17.35 -5.05 36.34
C VAL A 18 -18.57 -4.59 35.58
N GLY A 19 -19.63 -4.36 36.33
CA GLY A 19 -20.97 -4.06 35.86
C GLY A 19 -21.16 -2.66 35.29
N VAL A 20 -22.10 -2.59 34.37
CA VAL A 20 -22.65 -1.34 33.86
C VAL A 20 -24.08 -1.22 34.35
N THR A 21 -24.33 -0.18 35.15
CA THR A 21 -25.67 0.29 35.53
C THR A 21 -26.26 1.15 34.43
N GLY A 22 -27.52 0.85 34.12
CA GLY A 22 -28.32 1.46 33.09
C GLY A 22 -28.93 2.83 33.43
N LEU A 23 -29.62 3.37 32.44
CA LEU A 23 -30.78 4.28 32.48
C LEU A 23 -31.44 4.20 31.10
N ALA A 24 -32.54 3.66 30.92
CA ALA A 24 -33.99 3.85 31.11
C ALA A 24 -34.56 5.12 30.47
N GLY A 25 -35.57 4.93 29.66
CA GLY A 25 -36.62 5.91 29.35
C GLY A 25 -36.95 5.98 27.85
N CYS A 26 -38.03 5.72 27.43
CA CYS A 26 -39.50 5.77 27.50
C CYS A 26 -40.03 5.72 26.07
N SER A 27 -40.85 4.79 25.72
CA SER A 27 -42.30 4.67 25.80
C SER A 27 -43.11 5.44 24.74
N GLY A 28 -44.01 4.70 24.12
CA GLY A 28 -45.24 5.22 23.52
C GLY A 28 -45.63 4.49 22.26
N ASN A 29 -46.40 3.43 22.35
CA ASN A 29 -47.87 3.36 22.13
C ASN A 29 -48.27 3.46 20.67
N GLY A 30 -48.93 2.52 19.99
CA GLY A 30 -50.06 1.71 20.30
C GLY A 30 -51.00 1.70 19.11
N GLY A 31 -51.67 0.56 18.85
CA GLY A 31 -52.83 0.48 17.97
C GLY A 31 -52.58 -0.44 16.76
N ASP A 32 -52.90 -1.66 16.82
CA ASP A 32 -54.17 -2.41 16.84
C ASP A 32 -54.91 -2.43 15.48
N GLY A 33 -55.07 -3.65 14.97
CA GLY A 33 -56.33 -4.07 14.35
C GLY A 33 -56.37 -4.28 12.84
N GLY A 34 -56.60 -5.52 12.42
CA GLY A 34 -57.42 -5.75 11.26
C GLY A 34 -57.04 -6.89 10.34
N ASP A 35 -57.60 -8.02 10.64
CA ASP A 35 -57.87 -9.21 9.79
C ASP A 35 -58.50 -8.90 8.44
N GLY A 36 -58.32 -9.86 7.47
CA GLY A 36 -59.27 -10.08 6.41
C GLY A 36 -58.67 -10.57 5.09
N SER A 37 -58.44 -11.84 4.98
CA SER A 37 -58.98 -12.88 4.11
C SER A 37 -59.27 -12.58 2.64
N ASP A 38 -58.77 -13.54 1.85
CA ASP A 38 -59.37 -14.28 0.71
C ASP A 38 -59.66 -13.60 -0.63
N GLY A 39 -59.24 -14.35 -1.67
CA GLY A 39 -60.03 -14.49 -2.89
C GLY A 39 -59.26 -14.41 -4.20
N SER A 40 -58.80 -15.52 -4.67
CA SER A 40 -59.13 -16.26 -5.92
C SER A 40 -59.19 -15.54 -7.25
N ASP A 41 -58.47 -16.19 -8.18
CA ASP A 41 -58.84 -16.57 -9.56
C ASP A 41 -58.95 -15.54 -10.69
N GLY A 42 -58.24 -15.91 -11.77
CA GLY A 42 -58.80 -15.74 -13.09
C GLY A 42 -57.90 -15.25 -14.22
N SER A 43 -57.28 -16.20 -14.88
CA SER A 43 -57.29 -16.48 -16.34
C SER A 43 -57.04 -15.40 -17.37
N ASP A 44 -56.08 -15.77 -18.25
CA ASP A 44 -56.13 -15.75 -19.73
C ASP A 44 -56.09 -14.43 -20.50
N GLY A 45 -55.11 -14.43 -21.43
CA GLY A 45 -55.33 -13.73 -22.70
C GLY A 45 -54.09 -13.17 -23.37
N SER A 46 -53.40 -14.00 -24.13
CA SER A 46 -52.95 -13.88 -25.53
C SER A 46 -52.39 -12.59 -26.09
N ASP A 47 -51.24 -12.78 -26.72
CA ASP A 47 -50.77 -12.29 -28.03
C ASP A 47 -50.57 -10.80 -28.27
N GLY A 48 -49.34 -10.52 -28.66
CA GLY A 48 -48.94 -9.28 -29.32
C GLY A 48 -47.44 -9.19 -29.54
N SER A 49 -46.97 -9.94 -30.55
CA SER A 49 -45.67 -9.70 -31.19
C SER A 49 -45.59 -8.26 -31.64
N ASP A 50 -44.56 -7.55 -31.31
CA ASP A 50 -43.89 -6.69 -32.31
C ASP A 50 -42.46 -6.46 -31.88
N GLY A 51 -41.51 -6.85 -32.76
CA GLY A 51 -40.10 -6.63 -32.62
C GLY A 51 -39.78 -5.16 -32.67
N SER A 52 -39.00 -4.77 -31.74
CA SER A 52 -38.10 -3.61 -31.85
C SER A 52 -36.74 -4.11 -31.49
N ASP A 53 -35.93 -4.33 -32.52
CA ASP A 53 -34.48 -4.33 -32.40
C ASP A 53 -34.05 -2.94 -31.88
N GLY A 54 -34.06 -2.80 -30.57
CA GLY A 54 -33.37 -1.77 -29.86
C GLY A 54 -32.02 -2.34 -29.50
N SER A 55 -30.99 -1.99 -30.28
CA SER A 55 -29.61 -2.02 -29.81
C SER A 55 -29.52 -1.10 -28.60
N GLY A 56 -29.99 -1.56 -27.47
CA GLY A 56 -29.63 -1.04 -26.18
C GLY A 56 -28.21 -1.53 -25.91
N GLY A 57 -27.21 -0.72 -26.19
CA GLY A 57 -25.93 -0.85 -25.53
C GLY A 57 -26.26 -0.79 -24.04
N GLY A 58 -26.34 -1.95 -23.37
CA GLY A 58 -26.38 -2.01 -21.94
C GLY A 58 -25.07 -1.34 -21.48
N SER A 59 -25.18 -0.21 -20.80
CA SER A 59 -24.07 0.31 -20.03
C SER A 59 -23.69 -0.83 -19.09
N GLN A 60 -22.56 -1.48 -19.37
CA GLN A 60 -21.99 -2.42 -18.42
C GLN A 60 -21.70 -1.57 -17.19
N ASP A 61 -22.29 -1.94 -16.05
CA ASP A 61 -21.97 -1.27 -14.79
C ASP A 61 -20.48 -1.43 -14.54
N LEU A 62 -19.71 -0.36 -14.79
CA LEU A 62 -18.29 -0.33 -14.54
C LEU A 62 -18.11 -0.26 -13.01
N THR A 63 -17.63 -1.33 -12.41
CA THR A 63 -17.49 -1.41 -10.95
C THR A 63 -16.10 -1.82 -10.56
N LEU A 64 -15.44 -1.03 -9.67
CA LEU A 64 -14.18 -1.34 -9.04
C LEU A 64 -14.35 -1.42 -7.51
N ARG A 65 -13.99 -2.58 -6.96
CA ARG A 65 -13.84 -2.83 -5.53
C ARG A 65 -12.36 -2.88 -5.22
N VAL A 66 -11.86 -1.85 -4.55
CA VAL A 66 -10.43 -1.60 -4.39
C VAL A 66 -9.99 -1.94 -2.97
N GLY A 67 -9.11 -2.94 -2.85
CA GLY A 67 -8.50 -3.30 -1.58
C GLY A 67 -7.39 -2.32 -1.20
N THR A 68 -7.44 -1.76 0.03
CA THR A 68 -6.43 -0.82 0.54
C THR A 68 -5.99 -1.22 1.95
N SER A 69 -4.70 -1.07 2.27
CA SER A 69 -4.22 -1.19 3.65
C SER A 69 -4.62 0.04 4.46
N ALA A 70 -4.81 -0.13 5.77
CA ALA A 70 -5.05 0.99 6.67
C ALA A 70 -3.92 2.05 6.64
N GLY A 71 -4.25 3.31 6.95
CA GLY A 71 -3.35 4.45 6.93
C GLY A 71 -3.26 5.11 5.56
N GLY A 72 -2.11 5.69 5.19
CA GLY A 72 -1.95 6.52 3.98
C GLY A 72 -2.43 5.86 2.69
N THR A 73 -2.30 4.54 2.55
CA THR A 73 -2.82 3.79 1.40
C THR A 73 -4.35 3.85 1.33
N GLN A 74 -5.02 3.77 2.48
CA GLN A 74 -6.48 3.91 2.54
C GLN A 74 -6.91 5.35 2.25
N ASP A 75 -6.16 6.33 2.76
CA ASP A 75 -6.44 7.75 2.52
C ASP A 75 -6.36 8.07 1.02
N VAL A 76 -5.36 7.55 0.31
CA VAL A 76 -5.26 7.63 -1.16
C VAL A 76 -6.46 6.95 -1.83
N GLY A 77 -6.85 5.74 -1.40
CA GLY A 77 -8.03 5.04 -1.94
C GLY A 77 -9.31 5.86 -1.81
N LEU A 78 -9.52 6.51 -0.65
CA LEU A 78 -10.68 7.37 -0.40
C LEU A 78 -10.65 8.68 -1.21
N ALA A 79 -9.45 9.26 -1.43
CA ALA A 79 -9.29 10.43 -2.29
C ALA A 79 -9.66 10.11 -3.75
N VAL A 80 -9.21 8.96 -4.26
CA VAL A 80 -9.58 8.47 -5.60
C VAL A 80 -11.09 8.17 -5.68
N GLU A 81 -11.68 7.53 -4.65
CA GLU A 81 -13.13 7.30 -4.58
C GLU A 81 -13.93 8.60 -4.69
N ARG A 82 -13.48 9.64 -3.97
CA ARG A 82 -14.06 10.98 -4.06
C ARG A 82 -13.95 11.55 -5.47
N ALA A 83 -12.76 11.48 -6.10
CA ALA A 83 -12.55 11.98 -7.45
C ALA A 83 -13.43 11.25 -8.47
N VAL A 84 -13.50 9.92 -8.41
CA VAL A 84 -14.41 9.13 -9.25
C VAL A 84 -15.85 9.54 -9.07
N SER A 85 -16.32 9.76 -7.83
CA SER A 85 -17.71 10.16 -7.58
C SER A 85 -18.08 11.56 -8.10
N GLN A 86 -17.08 12.41 -8.32
CA GLN A 86 -17.26 13.78 -8.84
C GLN A 86 -17.13 13.84 -10.36
N GLU A 87 -16.25 13.03 -10.96
CA GLU A 87 -15.75 13.19 -12.32
C GLU A 87 -16.14 12.03 -13.26
N SER A 88 -16.87 11.02 -12.76
CA SER A 88 -17.37 9.91 -13.58
C SER A 88 -18.77 9.49 -13.17
N ASP A 89 -19.72 9.60 -14.12
CA ASP A 89 -21.06 9.03 -13.99
C ASP A 89 -21.10 7.53 -14.38
N ALA A 90 -20.02 7.00 -14.97
CA ALA A 90 -19.96 5.67 -15.53
C ALA A 90 -19.37 4.62 -14.57
N LEU A 91 -18.45 5.04 -13.69
CA LEU A 91 -17.69 4.16 -12.82
C LEU A 91 -18.21 4.16 -11.38
N SER A 92 -18.59 3.00 -10.88
CA SER A 92 -18.83 2.76 -9.46
C SER A 92 -17.53 2.30 -8.81
N TYR A 93 -17.03 3.05 -7.83
CA TYR A 93 -15.80 2.75 -7.11
C TYR A 93 -16.10 2.59 -5.61
N SER A 94 -15.42 1.66 -4.96
CA SER A 94 -15.50 1.51 -3.49
C SER A 94 -14.16 1.08 -2.90
N THR A 95 -13.72 1.79 -1.86
CA THR A 95 -12.54 1.48 -1.05
C THR A 95 -12.91 0.47 0.03
N ILE A 96 -12.13 -0.63 0.13
CA ILE A 96 -12.37 -1.71 1.08
C ILE A 96 -11.08 -2.01 1.84
N GLU A 97 -11.13 -2.02 3.15
CA GLU A 97 -9.96 -2.33 3.98
C GLU A 97 -9.44 -3.76 3.75
N SER A 98 -8.13 -3.88 3.67
CA SER A 98 -7.40 -5.13 3.44
C SER A 98 -6.21 -5.24 4.40
N PRO A 99 -5.82 -6.46 4.83
CA PRO A 99 -4.71 -6.65 5.77
C PRO A 99 -3.34 -6.55 5.08
N GLY A 100 -2.93 -5.34 4.70
CA GLY A 100 -1.66 -5.06 4.04
C GLY A 100 -1.61 -5.50 2.58
N TYR A 101 -0.50 -5.19 1.89
CA TYR A 101 -0.35 -5.42 0.45
C TYR A 101 -0.39 -6.90 0.06
N ILE A 102 0.27 -7.77 0.84
CA ILE A 102 0.22 -9.23 0.63
C ILE A 102 -1.23 -9.75 0.71
N GLY A 103 -2.00 -9.26 1.71
CA GLY A 103 -3.41 -9.61 1.85
C GLY A 103 -4.26 -9.10 0.69
N THR A 104 -3.97 -7.91 0.17
CA THR A 104 -4.63 -7.33 -1.00
C THR A 104 -4.36 -8.18 -2.25
N ILE A 105 -3.10 -8.56 -2.51
CA ILE A 105 -2.72 -9.45 -3.63
C ILE A 105 -3.48 -10.78 -3.55
N ARG A 106 -3.51 -11.43 -2.38
CA ARG A 106 -4.22 -12.70 -2.18
C ARG A 106 -5.73 -12.58 -2.42
N ARG A 107 -6.34 -11.49 -1.97
CA ARG A 107 -7.78 -11.26 -2.14
C ARG A 107 -8.13 -10.94 -3.59
N MET A 108 -7.27 -10.21 -4.32
CA MET A 108 -7.43 -10.04 -5.77
C MET A 108 -7.28 -11.37 -6.51
N ALA A 109 -6.26 -12.17 -6.23
CA ALA A 109 -6.07 -13.48 -6.83
C ALA A 109 -7.28 -14.42 -6.62
N ASN A 110 -8.02 -14.23 -5.52
CA ASN A 110 -9.25 -14.97 -5.19
C ASN A 110 -10.55 -14.27 -5.65
N ASN A 111 -10.47 -13.26 -6.52
CA ASN A 111 -11.63 -12.50 -7.03
C ASN A 111 -12.50 -11.82 -5.94
N GLN A 112 -11.95 -11.57 -4.75
CA GLN A 112 -12.64 -10.82 -3.68
C GLN A 112 -12.60 -9.31 -3.95
N PHE A 113 -11.54 -8.84 -4.58
CA PHE A 113 -11.36 -7.50 -5.12
C PHE A 113 -11.05 -7.60 -6.61
N ASN A 114 -11.48 -6.64 -7.40
CA ASN A 114 -11.09 -6.54 -8.80
C ASN A 114 -10.00 -5.47 -9.03
N ALA A 115 -9.66 -4.71 -7.98
CA ALA A 115 -8.54 -3.79 -7.95
C ALA A 115 -7.96 -3.72 -6.53
N GLY A 116 -6.76 -3.16 -6.38
CA GLY A 116 -6.13 -2.93 -5.08
C GLY A 116 -4.92 -2.02 -5.16
N ILE A 117 -4.57 -1.42 -4.04
CA ILE A 117 -3.32 -0.69 -3.90
C ILE A 117 -2.30 -1.64 -3.30
N THR A 118 -1.19 -1.86 -4.01
CA THR A 118 -0.12 -2.81 -3.65
C THR A 118 1.25 -2.19 -3.88
N ASP A 119 2.32 -2.91 -3.59
CA ASP A 119 3.69 -2.45 -3.80
C ASP A 119 4.49 -3.39 -4.71
N ASN A 120 5.52 -2.85 -5.37
CA ASN A 120 6.36 -3.60 -6.30
C ASN A 120 7.11 -4.76 -5.62
N ASN A 121 7.54 -4.60 -4.36
CA ASN A 121 8.23 -5.66 -3.64
C ASN A 121 7.32 -6.87 -3.40
N SER A 122 6.09 -6.63 -2.92
CA SER A 122 5.10 -7.69 -2.71
C SER A 122 4.69 -8.36 -4.02
N LEU A 123 4.56 -7.59 -5.12
CA LEU A 123 4.25 -8.12 -6.45
C LEU A 123 5.39 -8.99 -6.99
N SER A 124 6.65 -8.53 -6.90
CA SER A 124 7.83 -9.31 -7.32
C SER A 124 7.91 -10.62 -6.54
N LYS A 125 7.69 -10.59 -5.22
CA LYS A 125 7.64 -11.81 -4.40
C LYS A 125 6.50 -12.76 -4.78
N ALA A 126 5.37 -12.22 -5.20
CA ALA A 126 4.26 -13.04 -5.68
C ALA A 126 4.58 -13.70 -7.03
N LEU A 127 5.26 -12.98 -7.93
CA LEU A 127 5.75 -13.51 -9.22
C LEU A 127 6.79 -14.62 -9.03
N ASP A 128 7.76 -14.39 -8.15
CA ASP A 128 8.89 -15.29 -7.92
C ASP A 128 8.57 -16.40 -6.90
N GLU A 129 7.36 -16.44 -6.37
CA GLU A 129 6.90 -17.38 -5.33
C GLU A 129 7.81 -17.38 -4.09
N THR A 130 8.33 -16.19 -3.70
CA THR A 130 9.26 -16.04 -2.58
C THR A 130 8.58 -15.41 -1.36
N GLY A 131 9.30 -15.34 -0.24
CA GLY A 131 8.83 -14.71 1.00
C GLY A 131 7.48 -15.26 1.46
N ALA A 132 6.50 -14.39 1.62
CA ALA A 132 5.15 -14.78 2.06
C ALA A 132 4.42 -15.69 1.04
N PHE A 133 4.85 -15.75 -0.20
CA PHE A 133 4.22 -16.54 -1.26
C PHE A 133 4.89 -17.89 -1.50
N SER A 134 6.03 -18.21 -0.83
CA SER A 134 6.77 -19.45 -1.01
C SER A 134 5.97 -20.71 -0.63
N GLU A 135 5.19 -20.65 0.45
CA GLU A 135 4.36 -21.80 0.90
C GLU A 135 2.95 -21.79 0.31
N GLN A 136 2.47 -20.62 -0.07
CA GLN A 136 1.14 -20.41 -0.62
C GLN A 136 1.21 -19.42 -1.79
N PRO A 137 1.68 -19.86 -2.96
CA PRO A 137 1.71 -19.04 -4.16
C PRO A 137 0.29 -18.61 -4.57
N VAL A 138 0.20 -17.58 -5.38
CA VAL A 138 -1.05 -17.10 -5.99
C VAL A 138 -1.03 -17.42 -7.48
N GLU A 139 -2.13 -18.00 -7.98
CA GLU A 139 -2.23 -18.41 -9.39
C GLU A 139 -2.40 -17.23 -10.34
N ARG A 140 -2.95 -16.12 -9.84
CA ARG A 140 -3.25 -14.91 -10.60
C ARG A 140 -2.51 -13.73 -9.99
N ILE A 141 -1.50 -13.27 -10.69
CA ILE A 141 -0.74 -12.09 -10.27
C ILE A 141 -1.53 -10.84 -10.71
N PRO A 142 -1.78 -9.88 -9.79
CA PRO A 142 -2.35 -8.60 -10.17
C PRO A 142 -1.47 -7.89 -11.21
N GLN A 143 -2.11 -7.20 -12.14
CA GLN A 143 -1.47 -6.47 -13.21
C GLN A 143 -1.38 -4.99 -12.83
N TYR A 144 -0.31 -4.33 -13.26
CA TYR A 144 -0.05 -2.92 -13.01
C TYR A 144 -1.11 -2.04 -13.67
N GLY A 145 -1.53 -0.99 -12.97
CA GLY A 145 -2.38 0.06 -13.49
C GLY A 145 -1.62 1.36 -13.63
N PHE A 146 -1.33 1.99 -12.50
CA PHE A 146 -0.60 3.26 -12.43
C PHE A 146 0.09 3.44 -11.08
N TYR A 147 1.10 4.32 -11.09
CA TYR A 147 1.87 4.68 -9.91
C TYR A 147 1.04 5.55 -8.96
N ALA A 148 0.87 5.12 -7.71
CA ALA A 148 0.13 5.90 -6.74
C ALA A 148 1.03 6.87 -5.96
N PHE A 149 2.09 6.36 -5.31
CA PHE A 149 3.04 7.17 -4.55
C PHE A 149 4.27 6.36 -4.13
N PRO A 150 5.43 7.01 -3.86
CA PRO A 150 6.56 6.38 -3.20
C PRO A 150 6.49 6.54 -1.68
N TYR A 151 7.06 5.56 -0.95
CA TYR A 151 7.73 5.82 0.31
C TYR A 151 9.23 5.81 0.05
N ALA A 152 9.86 6.98 0.05
CA ALA A 152 11.30 7.12 0.00
C ALA A 152 11.91 6.81 1.38
N ILE A 153 12.95 5.97 1.38
CA ILE A 153 13.53 5.39 2.60
C ILE A 153 15.03 5.63 2.59
N TYR A 154 15.56 6.18 3.66
CA TYR A 154 17.01 6.35 3.87
C TYR A 154 17.36 6.09 5.34
N ILE A 155 18.62 6.24 5.72
CA ILE A 155 19.08 5.91 7.06
C ILE A 155 19.48 7.17 7.81
N ILE A 156 19.07 7.26 9.07
CA ILE A 156 19.52 8.25 10.06
C ILE A 156 20.20 7.54 11.22
N ALA A 157 21.22 8.15 11.79
CA ALA A 157 21.88 7.68 12.99
C ALA A 157 21.80 8.72 14.11
N ARG A 158 21.87 8.24 15.36
CA ARG A 158 21.94 9.09 16.53
C ARG A 158 23.32 9.71 16.64
N ASP A 159 23.39 11.01 16.94
CA ASP A 159 24.65 11.71 17.12
C ASP A 159 25.53 11.04 18.19
N GLY A 160 26.83 10.99 17.89
CA GLY A 160 27.83 10.42 18.78
C GLY A 160 28.00 8.90 18.73
N THR A 161 27.28 8.19 17.82
CA THR A 161 27.47 6.75 17.58
C THR A 161 28.73 6.45 16.78
N GLY A 162 29.19 7.39 15.95
CA GLY A 162 30.30 7.20 15.01
C GLY A 162 29.92 6.47 13.75
N ILE A 163 28.60 6.35 13.46
CA ILE A 163 28.04 5.78 12.23
C ILE A 163 27.91 6.92 11.23
N GLU A 164 28.80 6.99 10.25
CA GLU A 164 28.81 8.04 9.21
C GLU A 164 28.35 7.50 7.86
N THR A 165 28.64 6.22 7.57
CA THR A 165 28.32 5.57 6.30
C THR A 165 27.57 4.26 6.54
N PHE A 166 26.99 3.68 5.47
CA PHE A 166 26.32 2.37 5.54
C PHE A 166 27.22 1.26 6.10
N ASP A 167 28.52 1.30 5.79
CA ASP A 167 29.47 0.27 6.25
C ASP A 167 29.68 0.30 7.78
N ASP A 168 29.47 1.45 8.42
CA ASP A 168 29.57 1.60 9.88
C ASP A 168 28.40 0.96 10.64
N LEU A 169 27.36 0.50 9.93
CA LEU A 169 26.23 -0.22 10.52
C LEU A 169 26.60 -1.65 10.96
N ALA A 170 27.77 -2.17 10.56
CA ALA A 170 28.24 -3.46 11.01
C ALA A 170 28.39 -3.51 12.55
N GLY A 171 27.58 -4.35 13.22
CA GLY A 171 27.54 -4.48 14.68
C GLY A 171 26.65 -3.46 15.40
N ALA A 172 26.08 -2.48 14.70
CA ALA A 172 25.16 -1.49 15.27
C ALA A 172 23.76 -2.08 15.53
N ASN A 173 23.03 -1.47 16.44
CA ASN A 173 21.63 -1.76 16.70
C ASN A 173 20.77 -0.94 15.72
N VAL A 174 20.23 -1.60 14.68
CA VAL A 174 19.53 -0.92 13.59
C VAL A 174 18.04 -1.24 13.60
N TYR A 175 17.22 -0.22 13.48
CA TYR A 175 15.77 -0.35 13.42
C TYR A 175 15.24 -0.09 11.99
N PRO A 176 14.86 -1.13 11.24
CA PRO A 176 14.36 -1.00 9.89
C PRO A 176 12.81 -0.90 9.80
N ALA A 177 12.17 -0.31 10.78
CA ALA A 177 10.73 -0.25 11.05
C ALA A 177 10.14 -1.52 11.71
N GLU A 178 8.84 -1.48 12.00
CA GLU A 178 8.10 -2.53 12.69
C GLU A 178 8.00 -3.82 11.86
N PRO A 179 8.15 -5.01 12.47
CA PRO A 179 7.89 -6.28 11.80
C PRO A 179 6.48 -6.34 11.20
N GLY A 180 6.40 -6.71 9.93
CA GLY A 180 5.14 -6.76 9.16
C GLY A 180 4.91 -5.55 8.25
N TYR A 181 5.67 -4.46 8.41
CA TYR A 181 5.60 -3.32 7.50
C TYR A 181 6.32 -3.61 6.19
N SER A 182 5.75 -3.18 5.08
CA SER A 182 6.36 -3.36 3.76
C SER A 182 7.62 -2.52 3.58
N THR A 183 7.69 -1.34 4.20
CA THR A 183 8.92 -0.53 4.24
C THR A 183 10.08 -1.29 4.88
N ARG A 184 9.82 -2.02 5.99
CA ARG A 184 10.81 -2.92 6.58
C ARG A 184 11.19 -4.05 5.62
N ALA A 185 10.22 -4.70 5.03
CA ALA A 185 10.46 -5.82 4.12
C ALA A 185 11.33 -5.39 2.92
N THR A 186 11.00 -4.27 2.28
CA THR A 186 11.77 -3.70 1.17
C THR A 186 13.17 -3.31 1.61
N THR A 187 13.33 -2.67 2.78
CA THR A 187 14.63 -2.32 3.34
C THR A 187 15.53 -3.54 3.54
N LEU A 188 15.01 -4.59 4.21
CA LEU A 188 15.79 -5.80 4.45
C LEU A 188 16.14 -6.54 3.16
N ASP A 189 15.24 -6.54 2.17
CA ASP A 189 15.50 -7.13 0.87
C ASP A 189 16.61 -6.38 0.11
N VAL A 190 16.61 -5.04 0.12
CA VAL A 190 17.71 -4.23 -0.45
C VAL A 190 19.02 -4.50 0.27
N TRP A 191 19.04 -4.52 1.61
CA TRP A 191 20.26 -4.75 2.38
C TRP A 191 20.81 -6.19 2.26
N SER A 192 19.96 -7.15 1.93
CA SER A 192 20.36 -8.55 1.72
C SER A 192 20.93 -8.84 0.33
N GLN A 193 20.97 -7.86 -0.58
CA GLN A 193 21.62 -8.05 -1.88
C GLN A 193 23.12 -8.27 -1.73
N GLU A 194 23.75 -8.98 -2.67
CA GLU A 194 25.18 -9.35 -2.61
C GLU A 194 26.12 -8.19 -2.26
N PRO A 195 25.97 -6.95 -2.81
CA PRO A 195 26.86 -5.84 -2.49
C PRO A 195 26.82 -5.41 -1.02
N THR A 196 25.70 -5.55 -0.32
CA THR A 196 25.46 -5.08 1.05
C THR A 196 25.32 -6.18 2.08
N ALA A 197 25.16 -7.44 1.66
CA ALA A 197 24.84 -8.59 2.53
C ALA A 197 25.84 -8.77 3.69
N ASP A 198 27.13 -8.59 3.45
CA ASP A 198 28.18 -8.77 4.47
C ASP A 198 28.04 -7.77 5.64
N ILE A 199 27.57 -6.55 5.36
CA ILE A 199 27.30 -5.54 6.39
C ILE A 199 25.99 -5.86 7.09
N TYR A 200 24.95 -6.17 6.32
CA TYR A 200 23.63 -6.54 6.84
C TYR A 200 23.67 -7.72 7.81
N ASP A 201 24.41 -8.78 7.48
CA ASP A 201 24.59 -9.97 8.32
C ASP A 201 25.25 -9.67 9.68
N GLN A 202 25.95 -8.53 9.80
CA GLN A 202 26.58 -8.09 11.04
C GLN A 202 25.72 -7.12 11.85
N MET A 203 24.63 -6.58 11.29
CA MET A 203 23.73 -5.68 12.01
C MET A 203 22.95 -6.41 13.12
N ASN A 204 22.69 -5.73 14.23
CA ASN A 204 21.77 -6.19 15.26
C ASN A 204 20.38 -5.61 14.98
N ILE A 205 19.58 -6.32 14.15
CA ILE A 205 18.25 -5.86 13.73
C ILE A 205 17.29 -5.82 14.92
N GLN A 206 16.75 -4.63 15.21
CA GLN A 206 15.81 -4.40 16.28
C GLN A 206 14.39 -4.71 15.85
N ASN A 207 13.63 -5.35 16.76
CA ASN A 207 12.25 -5.80 16.50
C ASN A 207 11.33 -5.23 17.58
N MET A 208 10.66 -4.12 17.27
CA MET A 208 9.70 -3.46 18.18
C MET A 208 8.63 -2.73 17.36
N GLY A 209 7.55 -2.32 18.04
CA GLY A 209 6.52 -1.47 17.43
C GLY A 209 7.01 -0.04 17.21
N VAL A 210 6.46 0.63 16.21
CA VAL A 210 6.81 2.02 15.85
C VAL A 210 6.66 3.01 17.01
N ASP A 211 5.68 2.79 17.90
CA ASP A 211 5.44 3.65 19.06
C ASP A 211 6.56 3.57 20.12
N SER A 212 7.33 2.47 20.12
CA SER A 212 8.43 2.26 21.07
C SER A 212 9.78 2.73 20.53
N ALA A 213 9.92 2.84 19.22
CA ALA A 213 11.19 3.13 18.55
C ALA A 213 11.77 4.51 18.95
N PRO A 214 10.99 5.62 19.03
CA PRO A 214 11.55 6.91 19.42
C PRO A 214 12.19 6.91 20.83
N GLY A 215 11.54 6.27 21.79
CA GLY A 215 12.08 6.13 23.14
C GLY A 215 13.37 5.28 23.18
N ALA A 216 13.39 4.17 22.47
CA ALA A 216 14.55 3.29 22.36
C ALA A 216 15.75 3.97 21.66
N PHE A 217 15.49 4.84 20.69
CA PHE A 217 16.48 5.66 20.01
C PHE A 217 17.07 6.72 20.94
N GLU A 218 16.22 7.44 21.70
CA GLU A 218 16.61 8.42 22.72
C GLU A 218 17.47 7.78 23.82
N GLU A 219 17.10 6.60 24.31
CA GLU A 219 17.82 5.84 25.33
C GLU A 219 19.12 5.20 24.82
N GLY A 220 19.41 5.22 23.50
CA GLY A 220 20.58 4.62 22.88
C GLY A 220 20.52 3.09 22.78
N THR A 221 19.33 2.50 22.83
CA THR A 221 19.10 1.08 22.53
C THR A 221 19.13 0.82 21.03
N ILE A 222 18.76 1.82 20.23
CA ILE A 222 18.88 1.87 18.78
C ILE A 222 19.96 2.89 18.44
N ASP A 223 20.90 2.54 17.57
CA ASP A 223 21.99 3.41 17.10
C ASP A 223 21.63 4.11 15.79
N ALA A 224 20.93 3.40 14.89
CA ALA A 224 20.46 3.91 13.60
C ALA A 224 19.07 3.38 13.27
N SER A 225 18.32 4.15 12.49
CA SER A 225 16.96 3.82 12.05
C SER A 225 16.77 4.20 10.60
N ILE A 226 15.84 3.54 9.91
CA ILE A 226 15.34 4.12 8.68
C ILE A 226 14.46 5.35 8.98
N ALA A 227 14.58 6.35 8.13
CA ALA A 227 13.61 7.44 7.99
C ALA A 227 12.85 7.23 6.69
N TYR A 228 11.53 7.41 6.69
CA TYR A 228 10.76 7.29 5.48
C TYR A 228 9.49 8.14 5.47
N GLY A 229 9.05 8.46 4.27
CA GLY A 229 7.85 9.22 4.00
C GLY A 229 7.67 9.46 2.51
N THR A 230 6.75 10.33 2.14
CA THR A 230 6.55 10.76 0.75
C THR A 230 7.30 12.07 0.53
N PRO A 231 8.27 12.12 -0.41
CA PRO A 231 9.07 13.31 -0.67
C PRO A 231 8.23 14.55 -0.93
N GLY A 232 8.62 15.68 -0.35
CA GLY A 232 7.91 16.96 -0.49
C GLY A 232 6.56 17.03 0.25
N VAL A 233 6.09 15.93 0.87
CA VAL A 233 4.78 15.87 1.53
C VAL A 233 4.92 15.70 3.04
N ARG A 234 5.37 14.54 3.49
CA ARG A 234 5.47 14.24 4.92
C ARG A 234 6.37 13.06 5.23
N TYR A 235 6.92 13.04 6.43
CA TYR A 235 7.47 11.84 7.07
C TYR A 235 6.42 11.12 7.92
N THR A 236 6.65 9.85 8.21
CA THR A 236 5.87 9.11 9.19
C THR A 236 6.06 9.66 10.61
N GLY A 237 5.05 9.50 11.46
CA GLY A 237 5.03 10.10 12.80
C GLY A 237 6.22 9.72 13.68
N PHE A 238 6.64 8.45 13.65
CA PHE A 238 7.75 8.00 14.50
C PHE A 238 9.10 8.64 14.10
N VAL A 239 9.33 8.93 12.80
CA VAL A 239 10.53 9.61 12.31
C VAL A 239 10.57 11.04 12.84
N GLN A 240 9.45 11.75 12.76
CA GLN A 240 9.33 13.10 13.32
C GLN A 240 9.53 13.09 14.84
N GLU A 241 9.02 12.07 15.53
CA GLU A 241 9.18 11.92 16.97
C GLU A 241 10.63 11.63 17.36
N ILE A 242 11.37 10.79 16.61
CA ILE A 242 12.81 10.59 16.80
C ILE A 242 13.55 11.93 16.71
N ALA A 243 13.39 12.67 15.62
CA ALA A 243 14.06 13.94 15.40
C ALA A 243 13.71 15.02 16.45
N SER A 244 12.48 14.97 17.01
CA SER A 244 12.08 15.89 18.08
C SER A 244 12.71 15.62 19.43
N ARG A 245 13.25 14.40 19.65
CA ARG A 245 13.80 13.95 20.94
C ARG A 245 15.30 13.80 20.94
N THR A 246 15.92 13.62 19.79
CA THR A 246 17.32 13.20 19.68
C THR A 246 17.99 13.90 18.49
N ASP A 247 19.20 14.38 18.68
CA ASP A 247 20.02 14.88 17.59
C ASP A 247 20.39 13.72 16.67
N ILE A 248 20.18 13.90 15.38
CA ILE A 248 20.34 12.89 14.34
C ILE A 248 21.14 13.44 13.17
N HIS A 249 21.78 12.54 12.43
CA HIS A 249 22.41 12.87 11.16
C HIS A 249 22.09 11.82 10.10
N TYR A 250 22.28 12.20 8.84
CA TYR A 250 22.18 11.32 7.69
C TYR A 250 23.31 10.31 7.67
N VAL A 251 23.01 9.06 7.36
CA VAL A 251 24.00 8.01 7.10
C VAL A 251 24.26 7.97 5.60
N GLU A 252 25.49 8.34 5.20
CA GLU A 252 25.87 8.41 3.79
C GLU A 252 25.77 7.03 3.12
N PRO A 253 25.16 6.92 1.92
CA PRO A 253 25.16 5.68 1.19
C PRO A 253 26.56 5.34 0.68
N THR A 254 26.89 4.06 0.67
CA THR A 254 28.05 3.56 -0.07
C THR A 254 27.67 3.18 -1.49
N ASP A 255 28.65 3.06 -2.39
CA ASP A 255 28.40 2.55 -3.75
C ASP A 255 27.68 1.20 -3.72
N ALA A 256 28.01 0.34 -2.74
CA ALA A 256 27.37 -0.95 -2.55
C ALA A 256 25.86 -0.84 -2.20
N LEU A 257 25.48 0.12 -1.33
CA LEU A 257 24.07 0.35 -1.03
C LEU A 257 23.32 0.91 -2.24
N MET A 258 23.92 1.84 -2.96
CA MET A 258 23.32 2.40 -4.18
C MET A 258 23.10 1.30 -5.24
N GLU A 259 24.12 0.46 -5.51
CA GLU A 259 24.02 -0.69 -6.42
C GLU A 259 22.94 -1.68 -5.98
N SER A 260 22.86 -1.99 -4.69
CA SER A 260 21.81 -2.89 -4.15
C SER A 260 20.41 -2.34 -4.35
N ALA A 261 20.21 -1.03 -4.11
CA ALA A 261 18.91 -0.40 -4.29
C ALA A 261 18.48 -0.31 -5.77
N GLU A 262 19.42 0.01 -6.66
CA GLU A 262 19.18 0.17 -8.09
C GLU A 262 18.95 -1.17 -8.81
N SER A 263 19.61 -2.24 -8.36
CA SER A 263 19.51 -3.56 -8.99
C SER A 263 18.36 -4.41 -8.45
N TYR A 264 17.79 -4.07 -7.29
CA TYR A 264 16.72 -4.86 -6.69
C TYR A 264 15.36 -4.60 -7.37
N PRO A 265 14.73 -5.63 -8.01
CA PRO A 265 13.50 -5.42 -8.79
C PRO A 265 12.29 -4.96 -7.97
N GLY A 266 12.31 -5.21 -6.66
CA GLY A 266 11.22 -4.87 -5.74
C GLY A 266 11.27 -3.44 -5.20
N ALA A 267 12.31 -2.68 -5.52
CA ALA A 267 12.47 -1.29 -5.08
C ALA A 267 12.81 -0.36 -6.24
N GLY A 268 12.52 0.93 -6.08
CA GLY A 268 13.12 2.00 -6.87
C GLY A 268 14.24 2.67 -6.09
N SER A 269 14.91 3.64 -6.69
CA SER A 269 15.88 4.50 -6.04
C SER A 269 15.81 5.93 -6.59
N GLY A 270 16.37 6.87 -5.85
CA GLY A 270 16.44 8.27 -6.27
C GLY A 270 17.21 9.13 -5.29
N THR A 271 17.29 10.41 -5.62
CA THR A 271 17.88 11.46 -4.76
C THR A 271 16.89 12.62 -4.66
N THR A 272 16.66 13.12 -3.46
CA THR A 272 15.76 14.25 -3.21
C THR A 272 16.50 15.32 -2.42
N SER A 273 16.25 16.60 -2.74
CA SER A 273 16.72 17.74 -1.94
C SER A 273 16.15 17.62 -0.53
N TYR A 274 17.01 17.70 0.48
CA TYR A 274 16.56 17.65 1.87
C TYR A 274 15.83 18.94 2.28
N ASP A 275 16.19 20.09 1.72
CA ASP A 275 15.52 21.37 1.98
C ASP A 275 14.03 21.36 1.56
N ASP A 276 13.69 20.58 0.53
CA ASP A 276 12.33 20.42 0.07
C ASP A 276 11.52 19.42 0.92
N TRP A 277 12.22 18.63 1.77
CA TRP A 277 11.62 17.57 2.57
C TRP A 277 12.35 17.37 3.91
N PRO A 278 12.35 18.38 4.82
CA PRO A 278 13.07 18.30 6.09
C PRO A 278 12.28 17.50 7.15
N ILE A 279 12.99 16.75 8.00
CA ILE A 279 12.40 16.12 9.18
C ILE A 279 12.24 17.18 10.27
N ALA A 280 11.00 17.69 10.49
CA ALA A 280 10.68 18.62 11.58
C ALA A 280 11.67 19.80 11.71
N ASP A 281 12.14 20.36 10.60
CA ASP A 281 13.15 21.44 10.53
C ASP A 281 14.51 21.07 11.15
N THR A 282 14.83 19.77 11.23
CA THR A 282 16.10 19.27 11.76
C THR A 282 17.17 19.29 10.67
N ASP A 283 18.36 19.84 10.96
CA ASP A 283 19.54 19.71 10.13
C ASP A 283 20.12 18.30 10.34
N ILE A 284 20.22 17.50 9.27
CA ILE A 284 20.81 16.15 9.30
C ILE A 284 22.20 16.08 8.66
N GLY A 285 22.79 17.22 8.33
CA GLY A 285 24.15 17.33 7.83
C GLY A 285 24.33 17.11 6.32
N THR A 286 23.24 17.07 5.54
CA THR A 286 23.28 16.97 4.07
C THR A 286 22.20 17.80 3.41
N ASP A 287 22.47 18.28 2.19
CA ASP A 287 21.50 19.00 1.36
C ASP A 287 20.71 18.05 0.45
N GLU A 288 21.17 16.81 0.26
CA GLU A 288 20.53 15.80 -0.59
C GLU A 288 20.53 14.45 0.11
N VAL A 289 19.44 13.70 -0.03
CA VAL A 289 19.30 12.34 0.48
C VAL A 289 19.13 11.35 -0.65
N PHE A 290 20.02 10.36 -0.77
CA PHE A 290 19.78 9.17 -1.55
C PHE A 290 18.81 8.27 -0.80
N HIS A 291 17.87 7.69 -1.52
CA HIS A 291 16.86 6.81 -0.93
C HIS A 291 16.52 5.65 -1.87
N TRP A 292 16.12 4.53 -1.30
CA TRP A 292 15.38 3.50 -2.01
C TRP A 292 13.89 3.68 -1.75
N ASN A 293 13.06 3.19 -2.68
CA ASN A 293 11.63 3.42 -2.64
C ASN A 293 10.85 2.12 -2.46
N LEU A 294 9.89 2.14 -1.55
CA LEU A 294 8.73 1.29 -1.63
C LEU A 294 7.74 1.97 -2.58
N GLU A 295 7.63 1.46 -3.81
CA GLU A 295 6.75 2.01 -4.83
C GLU A 295 5.37 1.40 -4.72
N VAL A 296 4.38 2.24 -4.46
CA VAL A 296 3.00 1.86 -4.25
C VAL A 296 2.18 2.15 -5.49
N ASN A 297 1.41 1.15 -5.94
CA ASN A 297 0.74 1.16 -7.23
C ASN A 297 -0.73 0.76 -7.11
N TYR A 298 -1.56 1.30 -7.98
CA TYR A 298 -2.82 0.70 -8.31
C TYR A 298 -2.62 -0.52 -9.19
N THR A 299 -3.19 -1.64 -8.79
CA THR A 299 -3.10 -2.90 -9.49
C THR A 299 -4.48 -3.50 -9.66
N PHE A 300 -4.64 -4.30 -10.70
CA PHE A 300 -5.92 -4.86 -11.10
C PHE A 300 -5.85 -6.37 -11.21
N ASN A 301 -6.93 -7.03 -10.83
CA ASN A 301 -7.12 -8.43 -11.19
C ASN A 301 -7.13 -8.55 -12.73
N PRO A 302 -6.44 -9.53 -13.34
CA PRO A 302 -6.45 -9.73 -14.80
C PRO A 302 -7.85 -9.84 -15.42
N GLU A 303 -8.85 -10.26 -14.63
CA GLU A 303 -10.26 -10.36 -15.05
C GLU A 303 -11.06 -9.07 -14.81
N ALA A 304 -10.44 -7.99 -14.28
CA ALA A 304 -11.12 -6.71 -14.10
C ALA A 304 -11.65 -6.19 -15.46
N ASN A 305 -12.80 -5.53 -15.43
CA ASN A 305 -13.38 -4.96 -16.64
C ASN A 305 -12.42 -3.89 -17.22
N PRO A 306 -11.90 -4.05 -18.46
CA PRO A 306 -10.95 -3.12 -19.03
C PRO A 306 -11.50 -1.71 -19.19
N ASP A 307 -12.80 -1.57 -19.45
CA ASP A 307 -13.43 -0.25 -19.58
C ASP A 307 -13.48 0.47 -18.21
N ALA A 308 -13.65 -0.29 -17.11
CA ALA A 308 -13.60 0.26 -15.76
C ALA A 308 -12.16 0.71 -15.37
N VAL A 309 -11.15 -0.06 -15.77
CA VAL A 309 -9.75 0.30 -15.56
C VAL A 309 -9.36 1.51 -16.40
N TYR A 310 -9.75 1.54 -17.67
CA TYR A 310 -9.56 2.69 -18.55
C TYR A 310 -10.16 3.96 -17.95
N GLU A 311 -11.41 3.89 -17.51
CA GLU A 311 -12.10 5.04 -16.94
C GLU A 311 -11.46 5.51 -15.63
N LEU A 312 -10.97 4.59 -14.78
CA LEU A 312 -10.21 4.98 -13.61
C LEU A 312 -8.90 5.70 -13.97
N CYS A 313 -8.14 5.18 -14.95
CA CYS A 313 -6.93 5.85 -15.44
C CYS A 313 -7.24 7.27 -15.94
N ARG A 314 -8.35 7.43 -16.71
CA ARG A 314 -8.80 8.75 -17.18
C ARG A 314 -9.10 9.70 -16.02
N VAL A 315 -9.84 9.26 -15.02
CA VAL A 315 -10.19 10.12 -13.87
C VAL A 315 -8.93 10.55 -13.11
N VAL A 316 -8.02 9.64 -12.82
CA VAL A 316 -6.82 9.99 -12.03
C VAL A 316 -5.79 10.81 -12.80
N ASP A 317 -5.78 10.75 -14.11
CA ASP A 317 -4.92 11.55 -14.96
C ASP A 317 -5.51 12.95 -15.23
N GLU A 318 -6.74 13.00 -15.78
CA GLU A 318 -7.38 14.26 -16.15
C GLU A 318 -7.80 15.12 -14.94
N HIS A 319 -8.02 14.50 -13.77
CA HIS A 319 -8.46 15.14 -12.52
C HIS A 319 -7.52 14.82 -11.35
N ASN A 320 -6.23 14.75 -11.65
CA ASN A 320 -5.17 14.48 -10.68
C ASN A 320 -5.17 15.49 -9.53
N ASP A 321 -5.46 16.75 -9.81
CA ASP A 321 -5.60 17.83 -8.85
C ASP A 321 -6.71 17.55 -7.81
N VAL A 322 -7.85 16.96 -8.23
CA VAL A 322 -8.95 16.60 -7.32
C VAL A 322 -8.51 15.47 -6.37
N VAL A 323 -7.72 14.51 -6.85
CA VAL A 323 -7.15 13.45 -6.00
C VAL A 323 -6.16 14.04 -5.00
N ASN A 324 -5.25 14.90 -5.45
CA ASN A 324 -4.23 15.55 -4.62
C ASN A 324 -4.82 16.52 -3.59
N GLU A 325 -5.94 17.20 -3.88
CA GLU A 325 -6.69 17.96 -2.88
C GLU A 325 -7.24 17.07 -1.75
N GLY A 326 -7.57 15.80 -2.05
CA GLY A 326 -8.04 14.82 -1.09
C GLY A 326 -6.92 14.18 -0.29
N GLU A 327 -5.80 13.86 -0.93
CA GLU A 327 -4.61 13.25 -0.31
C GLU A 327 -3.34 13.63 -1.09
N ALA A 328 -2.58 14.55 -0.52
CA ALA A 328 -1.36 15.10 -1.13
C ALA A 328 -0.22 14.05 -1.31
N GLN A 329 -0.35 12.87 -0.70
CA GLN A 329 0.59 11.77 -0.90
C GLN A 329 0.47 11.13 -2.28
N PHE A 330 -0.69 11.24 -2.95
CA PHE A 330 -0.85 10.74 -4.31
C PHE A 330 0.04 11.52 -5.27
N ASN A 331 0.68 10.82 -6.22
CA ASN A 331 1.59 11.47 -7.17
C ASN A 331 0.89 12.57 -7.97
N ASP A 332 1.60 13.69 -8.11
CA ASP A 332 1.23 14.76 -9.03
C ASP A 332 1.80 14.42 -10.42
N PHE A 333 0.92 14.08 -11.36
CA PHE A 333 1.33 13.71 -12.71
C PHE A 333 1.50 14.95 -13.57
N GLY A 334 2.72 15.20 -14.02
CA GLY A 334 3.01 16.26 -15.01
C GLY A 334 2.60 15.84 -16.43
N SER A 335 2.46 14.52 -16.66
CA SER A 335 2.03 13.92 -17.93
C SER A 335 1.46 12.51 -17.68
N THR A 336 0.66 12.00 -18.64
CA THR A 336 0.14 10.62 -18.60
C THR A 336 1.27 9.57 -18.49
N ALA A 337 2.46 9.85 -19.04
CA ALA A 337 3.62 8.97 -18.94
C ALA A 337 4.14 8.79 -17.50
N ASP A 338 3.95 9.78 -16.61
CA ASP A 338 4.37 9.72 -15.23
C ASP A 338 3.59 8.66 -14.44
N MET A 339 2.40 8.31 -14.90
CA MET A 339 1.60 7.21 -14.34
C MET A 339 2.33 5.85 -14.48
N LEU A 340 3.27 5.71 -15.42
CA LEU A 340 4.11 4.51 -15.61
C LEU A 340 5.43 4.58 -14.83
N GLY A 341 5.67 5.60 -14.02
CA GLY A 341 6.96 5.88 -13.38
C GLY A 341 7.53 4.76 -12.49
N SER A 342 6.68 3.85 -12.01
CA SER A 342 7.10 2.67 -11.22
C SER A 342 6.81 1.34 -11.91
N ALA A 343 6.38 1.35 -13.18
CA ALA A 343 6.14 0.12 -13.93
C ALA A 343 7.43 -0.69 -14.10
N ARG A 344 7.31 -2.01 -14.11
CA ARG A 344 8.42 -2.96 -14.26
C ARG A 344 8.17 -3.89 -15.43
N GLU A 345 9.20 -4.21 -16.21
CA GLU A 345 9.11 -5.10 -17.39
C GLU A 345 8.52 -6.49 -17.06
N ASN A 346 8.79 -6.99 -15.85
CA ASN A 346 8.32 -8.29 -15.39
C ASN A 346 6.90 -8.28 -14.79
N ILE A 347 6.30 -7.12 -14.57
CA ILE A 347 4.93 -6.98 -14.07
C ILE A 347 4.02 -6.52 -15.22
N PRO A 348 3.13 -7.40 -15.73
CA PRO A 348 2.26 -7.02 -16.85
C PRO A 348 1.36 -5.84 -16.49
N VAL A 349 1.14 -4.94 -17.45
CA VAL A 349 0.22 -3.81 -17.32
C VAL A 349 -1.18 -4.24 -17.77
N HIS A 350 -2.19 -3.93 -16.99
CA HIS A 350 -3.57 -4.31 -17.29
C HIS A 350 -4.06 -3.70 -18.62
N ARG A 351 -4.70 -4.53 -19.46
CA ARG A 351 -5.11 -4.14 -20.83
C ARG A 351 -5.95 -2.86 -20.91
N GLY A 352 -6.77 -2.56 -19.89
CA GLY A 352 -7.54 -1.31 -19.83
C GLY A 352 -6.64 -0.09 -19.62
N ALA A 353 -5.59 -0.23 -18.80
CA ALA A 353 -4.56 0.79 -18.62
C ALA A 353 -3.69 0.92 -19.88
N VAL A 354 -3.27 -0.18 -20.50
CA VAL A 354 -2.54 -0.17 -21.80
C VAL A 354 -3.31 0.60 -22.85
N GLN A 355 -4.63 0.35 -22.97
CA GLN A 355 -5.48 1.09 -23.93
C GLN A 355 -5.47 2.58 -23.62
N TYR A 356 -5.61 2.98 -22.36
CA TYR A 356 -5.56 4.37 -21.95
C TYR A 356 -4.22 5.03 -22.33
N TYR A 357 -3.09 4.37 -22.02
CA TYR A 357 -1.75 4.88 -22.35
C TYR A 357 -1.52 5.00 -23.85
N ARG A 358 -2.02 4.05 -24.65
CA ARG A 358 -1.93 4.13 -26.13
C ARG A 358 -2.74 5.28 -26.72
N ASP A 359 -3.96 5.49 -26.19
CA ASP A 359 -4.83 6.57 -26.65
C ASP A 359 -4.28 7.96 -26.31
N ASN A 360 -3.38 8.05 -25.31
CA ASN A 360 -2.72 9.28 -24.87
C ASN A 360 -1.22 9.36 -25.25
N ASP A 361 -0.74 8.54 -26.20
CA ASP A 361 0.65 8.51 -26.68
C ASP A 361 1.70 8.33 -25.56
N ALA A 362 1.33 7.64 -24.46
CA ALA A 362 2.16 7.44 -23.27
C ALA A 362 2.63 5.97 -23.07
N TRP A 363 2.21 5.03 -23.94
CA TRP A 363 2.62 3.64 -23.82
C TRP A 363 4.11 3.45 -24.07
N ASP A 364 4.78 2.69 -23.18
CA ASP A 364 6.17 2.28 -23.32
C ASP A 364 6.25 0.83 -23.84
N ASP A 365 6.79 0.66 -25.05
CA ASP A 365 6.90 -0.64 -25.72
C ASP A 365 7.90 -1.62 -25.04
N SER A 366 8.68 -1.18 -24.05
CA SER A 366 9.50 -2.06 -23.21
C SER A 366 8.68 -2.84 -22.17
N LEU A 367 7.48 -2.35 -21.84
CA LEU A 367 6.59 -2.97 -20.87
C LEU A 367 5.80 -4.12 -21.48
N THR A 368 5.38 -5.04 -20.61
CA THR A 368 4.58 -6.21 -21.00
C THR A 368 3.08 -5.91 -20.85
N GLU A 369 2.30 -6.12 -21.91
CA GLU A 369 0.84 -6.08 -21.86
C GLU A 369 0.30 -7.33 -21.15
N GLY A 370 -0.65 -7.14 -20.25
CA GLY A 370 -1.30 -8.23 -19.52
C GLY A 370 -2.35 -8.94 -20.34
N ASP A 371 -2.31 -10.26 -20.31
CA ASP A 371 -3.35 -11.11 -20.91
C ASP A 371 -4.63 -11.11 -20.02
N SER A 372 -5.78 -11.35 -20.65
CA SER A 372 -6.98 -11.76 -19.93
C SER A 372 -6.78 -13.19 -19.40
N ALA A 373 -6.97 -13.38 -18.10
CA ALA A 373 -6.89 -14.71 -17.48
C ALA A 373 -7.90 -15.72 -18.09
#